data_06dcc0a840228f8905572e22312e7250
#
_entry.id   06dcc0a840228f8905572e22312e7250
#
_cell.length_a   1.000
_cell.length_b   1.000
_cell.length_c   1.000
_cell.angle_alpha   90.00
_cell.angle_beta   90.00
_cell.angle_gamma   90.00
#
_symmetry.space_group_name_H-M   'P 1'
#
loop_
_entity.id
_entity.type
_entity.pdbx_description
1 polymer ?
#
loop_
_entity_poly.entity_id
_entity_poly.type
_entity_poly.pdbx_seq_one_letter_code
_entity_poly.pdbx_strand_id
1 'polypeptide(L)'
;MSETQATESSADSADGFDFRRMTVHEAIRWLAEHGEPADPRPDIDPASLERRFPHLMGVRTFDDVVPGMHGLVPIRAYRHETAAPTARALVWVHGGGFIGGSLDMPESDWVARELAARGVPVVAVDYAKCLGDVHYPVPSDDVLTAWRHVRRASEDMLGVPPERLALGGASAGGALTAGAVARLRDAGEPLPAGLVLVYPLVHPNGPAGSDVVDPASTHGQLVLNFAGTREVFADPHAFAGVGDGHEYPPTLIVVCERDELRPSGERFAETLTEAGVDAVLHLEPGAAHGHINEPGDAGALRTIEAVAEWLGRDIRHHE
;
A
#
# COMPACT_ATOMS: atom_id res chain seq x y z
N MET A 1 7.77 -49.99 -4.03
CA MET A 1 7.09 -49.26 -2.96
C MET A 1 8.16 -48.53 -2.19
N SER A 2 8.34 -47.25 -2.46
CA SER A 2 9.28 -46.38 -1.74
C SER A 2 8.54 -45.04 -1.66
N GLU A 3 8.03 -44.74 -0.47
CA GLU A 3 7.37 -43.47 -0.14
C GLU A 3 8.44 -42.40 0.00
N THR A 4 8.37 -41.42 -0.87
CA THR A 4 9.18 -40.20 -0.75
C THR A 4 8.38 -39.24 0.18
N GLN A 5 8.80 -39.20 1.43
CA GLN A 5 8.35 -38.18 2.38
C GLN A 5 8.88 -36.82 1.92
N ALA A 6 7.97 -35.93 1.56
CA ALA A 6 8.26 -34.53 1.42
C ALA A 6 8.55 -33.96 2.82
N THR A 7 9.76 -33.54 3.06
CA THR A 7 10.15 -32.82 4.25
C THR A 7 9.59 -31.41 4.16
N GLU A 8 8.51 -31.13 4.89
CA GLU A 8 8.08 -29.78 5.21
C GLU A 8 9.19 -29.10 6.02
N SER A 9 9.85 -28.13 5.40
CA SER A 9 10.79 -27.24 6.08
C SER A 9 9.96 -26.26 6.95
N SER A 10 9.75 -26.62 8.21
CA SER A 10 9.29 -25.67 9.22
C SER A 10 10.48 -24.76 9.58
N ALA A 11 10.58 -23.62 8.96
CA ALA A 11 11.34 -22.51 9.52
C ALA A 11 10.56 -22.01 10.74
N ASP A 12 10.90 -22.49 11.93
CA ASP A 12 10.51 -21.89 13.18
C ASP A 12 11.11 -20.47 13.19
N SER A 13 10.26 -19.43 13.11
CA SER A 13 10.69 -18.06 13.34
C SER A 13 11.25 -17.99 14.77
N ALA A 14 12.46 -17.51 14.93
CA ALA A 14 13.21 -17.51 16.20
C ALA A 14 12.47 -16.77 17.34
N ASP A 15 11.42 -16.01 17.02
CA ASP A 15 10.68 -15.13 17.94
C ASP A 15 9.23 -15.57 18.25
N GLY A 16 8.76 -16.69 17.70
CA GLY A 16 7.43 -17.24 18.01
C GLY A 16 6.26 -16.50 17.34
N PHE A 17 6.49 -15.52 16.45
CA PHE A 17 5.42 -14.86 15.71
C PHE A 17 5.06 -15.66 14.46
N ASP A 18 3.81 -16.11 14.37
CA ASP A 18 3.24 -16.72 13.16
C ASP A 18 1.76 -16.29 13.04
N PHE A 19 1.53 -15.25 12.23
CA PHE A 19 0.18 -14.72 11.99
C PHE A 19 -0.82 -15.78 11.49
N ARG A 20 -0.35 -16.85 10.85
CA ARG A 20 -1.24 -17.93 10.35
C ARG A 20 -1.79 -18.80 11.48
N ARG A 21 -1.14 -18.79 12.66
CA ARG A 21 -1.49 -19.60 13.84
C ARG A 21 -2.07 -18.78 14.98
N MET A 22 -2.06 -17.45 14.86
CA MET A 22 -2.54 -16.52 15.87
C MET A 22 -3.90 -15.94 15.47
N THR A 23 -4.73 -15.64 16.42
CA THR A 23 -5.86 -14.73 16.20
C THR A 23 -5.34 -13.30 15.98
N VAL A 24 -6.12 -12.45 15.32
CA VAL A 24 -5.77 -11.04 15.13
C VAL A 24 -5.47 -10.35 16.47
N HIS A 25 -6.25 -10.66 17.50
CA HIS A 25 -6.05 -10.11 18.85
C HIS A 25 -4.71 -10.54 19.48
N GLU A 26 -4.32 -11.79 19.30
CA GLU A 26 -3.01 -12.30 19.78
C GLU A 26 -1.87 -11.64 19.00
N ALA A 27 -2.02 -11.51 17.67
CA ALA A 27 -1.05 -10.83 16.83
C ALA A 27 -0.87 -9.36 17.22
N ILE A 28 -1.97 -8.61 17.42
CA ILE A 28 -1.93 -7.22 17.87
C ILE A 28 -1.18 -7.09 19.20
N ARG A 29 -1.49 -7.96 20.17
CA ARG A 29 -0.83 -7.95 21.47
C ARG A 29 0.66 -8.25 21.35
N TRP A 30 0.99 -9.29 20.59
CA TRP A 30 2.39 -9.68 20.37
C TRP A 30 3.19 -8.55 19.71
N LEU A 31 2.64 -7.94 18.65
CA LEU A 31 3.28 -6.81 17.94
C LEU A 31 3.43 -5.58 18.85
N ALA A 32 2.46 -5.31 19.71
CA ALA A 32 2.53 -4.20 20.68
C ALA A 32 3.64 -4.40 21.72
N GLU A 33 3.92 -5.65 22.10
CA GLU A 33 4.94 -6.01 23.09
C GLU A 33 6.35 -6.13 22.51
N HIS A 34 6.47 -6.62 21.26
CA HIS A 34 7.75 -7.03 20.68
C HIS A 34 8.16 -6.20 19.44
N GLY A 35 7.24 -5.43 18.85
CA GLY A 35 7.43 -4.73 17.57
C GLY A 35 7.30 -5.64 16.36
N GLU A 36 7.55 -5.10 15.16
CA GLU A 36 7.52 -5.86 13.91
C GLU A 36 8.68 -6.86 13.88
N PRO A 37 8.42 -8.16 13.67
CA PRO A 37 9.48 -9.15 13.55
C PRO A 37 10.26 -8.95 12.25
N ALA A 38 11.55 -9.29 12.25
CA ALA A 38 12.32 -9.34 11.02
C ALA A 38 11.70 -10.38 10.06
N ASP A 39 11.66 -10.08 8.78
CA ASP A 39 11.19 -11.02 7.78
C ASP A 39 12.10 -12.26 7.78
N PRO A 40 11.58 -13.46 8.01
CA PRO A 40 12.40 -14.67 8.12
C PRO A 40 12.91 -15.16 6.75
N ARG A 41 12.46 -14.57 5.64
CA ARG A 41 12.91 -14.99 4.30
C ARG A 41 14.35 -14.60 4.07
N PRO A 42 15.20 -15.53 3.61
CA PRO A 42 16.55 -15.20 3.19
C PRO A 42 16.51 -14.36 1.90
N ASP A 43 17.56 -13.61 1.65
CA ASP A 43 17.82 -12.96 0.37
C ASP A 43 16.78 -11.88 -0.05
N ILE A 44 16.12 -11.24 0.92
CA ILE A 44 15.26 -10.05 0.69
C ILE A 44 15.91 -8.73 1.14
N ASP A 45 17.09 -8.80 1.77
CA ASP A 45 17.86 -7.59 2.06
C ASP A 45 18.32 -6.89 0.77
N PRO A 46 18.57 -5.57 0.80
CA PRO A 46 18.91 -4.79 -0.39
C PRO A 46 20.07 -5.35 -1.20
N ALA A 47 21.15 -5.84 -0.54
CA ALA A 47 22.31 -6.37 -1.23
C ALA A 47 22.02 -7.72 -1.91
N SER A 48 21.16 -8.54 -1.32
CA SER A 48 20.69 -9.79 -1.91
C SER A 48 19.76 -9.53 -3.10
N LEU A 49 18.86 -8.56 -2.98
CA LEU A 49 18.00 -8.14 -4.07
C LEU A 49 18.79 -7.58 -5.26
N GLU A 50 19.83 -6.77 -5.02
CA GLU A 50 20.70 -6.25 -6.08
C GLU A 50 21.50 -7.36 -6.79
N ARG A 51 21.96 -8.38 -6.04
CA ARG A 51 22.61 -9.55 -6.65
C ARG A 51 21.66 -10.36 -7.53
N ARG A 52 20.42 -10.54 -7.05
CA ARG A 52 19.37 -11.30 -7.76
C ARG A 52 18.79 -10.53 -8.94
N PHE A 53 18.68 -9.21 -8.80
CA PHE A 53 18.10 -8.28 -9.77
C PHE A 53 19.08 -7.13 -10.07
N PRO A 54 20.09 -7.34 -10.95
CA PRO A 54 21.15 -6.36 -11.19
C PRO A 54 20.68 -5.00 -11.69
N HIS A 55 19.46 -4.88 -12.25
CA HIS A 55 18.89 -3.61 -12.67
C HIS A 55 18.55 -2.70 -11.48
N LEU A 56 18.52 -3.21 -10.24
CA LEU A 56 18.32 -2.43 -9.03
C LEU A 56 19.58 -1.72 -8.53
N MET A 57 20.78 -2.09 -9.04
CA MET A 57 22.08 -1.55 -8.60
C MET A 57 22.24 -0.07 -8.88
N GLY A 58 21.45 0.69 -9.33
CA GLY A 58 21.54 2.15 -9.47
C GLY A 58 20.53 2.88 -8.60
N VAL A 59 19.73 2.14 -7.82
CA VAL A 59 18.73 2.74 -6.93
C VAL A 59 19.40 3.23 -5.66
N ARG A 60 19.23 4.51 -5.37
CA ARG A 60 19.68 5.15 -4.12
C ARG A 60 18.50 5.37 -3.20
N THR A 61 18.72 5.13 -1.91
CA THR A 61 17.73 5.32 -0.86
C THR A 61 18.18 6.37 0.12
N PHE A 62 17.22 7.11 0.64
CA PHE A 62 17.44 8.12 1.67
C PHE A 62 16.30 8.04 2.71
N ASP A 63 16.66 7.76 3.95
CA ASP A 63 15.72 7.72 5.07
C ASP A 63 15.58 9.11 5.72
N ASP A 64 14.34 9.44 6.07
CA ASP A 64 14.01 10.67 6.78
C ASP A 64 12.82 10.42 7.72
N VAL A 65 12.53 11.38 8.60
CA VAL A 65 11.38 11.33 9.50
C VAL A 65 10.61 12.64 9.46
N VAL A 66 9.30 12.56 9.34
CA VAL A 66 8.41 13.73 9.28
C VAL A 66 7.73 13.92 10.63
N PRO A 67 7.87 15.06 11.29
CA PRO A 67 7.11 15.36 12.50
C PRO A 67 5.61 15.40 12.21
N GLY A 68 4.85 14.52 12.84
CA GLY A 68 3.39 14.42 12.73
C GLY A 68 2.66 14.77 14.02
N MET A 69 1.35 14.76 13.97
CA MET A 69 0.47 15.06 15.11
C MET A 69 0.59 14.00 16.21
N HIS A 70 0.81 12.74 15.82
CA HIS A 70 0.83 11.57 16.71
C HIS A 70 2.25 11.04 16.97
N GLY A 71 3.27 11.65 16.40
CA GLY A 71 4.66 11.23 16.51
C GLY A 71 5.46 11.48 15.25
N LEU A 72 6.60 10.81 15.13
CA LEU A 72 7.44 10.85 13.95
C LEU A 72 6.93 9.83 12.92
N VAL A 73 6.81 10.25 11.66
CA VAL A 73 6.43 9.40 10.54
C VAL A 73 7.69 9.10 9.72
N PRO A 74 8.22 7.87 9.76
CA PRO A 74 9.36 7.48 8.94
C PRO A 74 8.99 7.44 7.46
N ILE A 75 9.90 7.92 6.62
CA ILE A 75 9.78 7.83 5.17
C ILE A 75 11.11 7.40 4.56
N ARG A 76 11.07 6.77 3.38
CA ARG A 76 12.26 6.42 2.60
C ARG A 76 12.07 6.82 1.15
N ALA A 77 12.94 7.68 0.65
CA ALA A 77 12.96 8.07 -0.76
C ALA A 77 13.84 7.11 -1.58
N TYR A 78 13.40 6.84 -2.82
CA TYR A 78 14.06 5.97 -3.78
C TYR A 78 14.21 6.68 -5.13
N ARG A 79 15.43 6.71 -5.67
CA ARG A 79 15.72 7.28 -6.99
C ARG A 79 16.79 6.45 -7.69
N HIS A 80 16.68 6.31 -8.99
CA HIS A 80 17.75 5.72 -9.78
C HIS A 80 18.74 6.80 -10.23
N GLU A 81 20.05 6.55 -10.13
CA GLU A 81 21.09 7.54 -10.42
C GLU A 81 21.08 8.06 -11.87
N THR A 82 20.75 7.20 -12.82
CA THR A 82 20.84 7.50 -14.25
C THR A 82 19.52 7.43 -15.00
N ALA A 83 18.48 6.84 -14.43
CA ALA A 83 17.16 6.81 -15.07
C ALA A 83 16.56 8.23 -15.04
N ALA A 84 16.13 8.72 -16.20
CA ALA A 84 15.36 9.94 -16.25
C ALA A 84 14.00 9.72 -15.57
N PRO A 85 13.54 10.67 -14.71
CA PRO A 85 12.22 10.57 -14.11
C PRO A 85 11.13 10.42 -15.17
N THR A 86 10.16 9.54 -14.89
CA THR A 86 8.94 9.40 -15.68
C THR A 86 8.04 10.63 -15.55
N ALA A 87 6.84 10.59 -16.14
CA ALA A 87 5.89 11.68 -16.04
C ALA A 87 5.50 11.99 -14.57
N ARG A 88 5.49 10.96 -13.69
CA ARG A 88 5.10 11.11 -12.26
C ARG A 88 6.07 10.43 -11.32
N ALA A 89 6.11 10.93 -10.06
CA ALA A 89 6.66 10.23 -8.91
C ALA A 89 5.53 9.72 -8.02
N LEU A 90 5.82 8.79 -7.12
CA LEU A 90 4.82 8.12 -6.28
C LEU A 90 5.14 8.26 -4.79
N VAL A 91 4.16 8.68 -3.98
CA VAL A 91 4.15 8.43 -2.54
C VAL A 91 3.44 7.10 -2.32
N TRP A 92 4.13 6.13 -1.71
CA TRP A 92 3.69 4.75 -1.60
C TRP A 92 3.46 4.34 -0.15
N VAL A 93 2.31 3.72 0.13
CA VAL A 93 1.91 3.27 1.47
C VAL A 93 1.69 1.76 1.45
N HIS A 94 2.46 1.04 2.26
CA HIS A 94 2.41 -0.42 2.34
C HIS A 94 1.12 -0.94 3.02
N GLY A 95 0.82 -2.23 2.83
CA GLY A 95 -0.25 -2.94 3.49
C GLY A 95 0.10 -3.39 4.91
N GLY A 96 -0.36 -4.58 5.30
CA GLY A 96 -0.12 -5.15 6.64
C GLY A 96 -1.31 -5.08 7.57
N GLY A 97 -2.55 -5.00 7.03
CA GLY A 97 -3.79 -5.07 7.81
C GLY A 97 -3.94 -3.97 8.87
N PHE A 98 -3.28 -2.84 8.70
CA PHE A 98 -3.14 -1.73 9.64
C PHE A 98 -2.37 -2.05 10.93
N ILE A 99 -1.97 -3.29 11.18
CA ILE A 99 -1.32 -3.72 12.42
C ILE A 99 0.16 -4.07 12.26
N GLY A 100 0.63 -4.28 11.04
CA GLY A 100 2.01 -4.65 10.72
C GLY A 100 2.51 -3.98 9.45
N GLY A 101 3.73 -4.36 9.05
CA GLY A 101 4.44 -3.82 7.91
C GLY A 101 5.41 -2.71 8.27
N SER A 102 6.41 -2.51 7.42
CA SER A 102 7.48 -1.55 7.62
C SER A 102 8.07 -1.08 6.28
N LEU A 103 9.01 -0.14 6.32
CA LEU A 103 9.77 0.29 5.13
C LEU A 103 10.64 -0.84 4.56
N ASP A 104 10.98 -1.86 5.36
CA ASP A 104 11.89 -2.94 4.95
C ASP A 104 11.16 -4.16 4.36
N MET A 105 9.82 -4.22 4.47
CA MET A 105 9.06 -5.31 3.85
C MET A 105 9.10 -5.21 2.32
N PRO A 106 9.06 -6.34 1.56
CA PRO A 106 9.14 -6.31 0.10
C PRO A 106 8.07 -5.46 -0.58
N GLU A 107 6.85 -5.45 -0.09
CA GLU A 107 5.76 -4.59 -0.59
C GLU A 107 6.11 -3.09 -0.52
N SER A 108 7.02 -2.72 0.38
CA SER A 108 7.55 -1.36 0.52
C SER A 108 8.89 -1.21 -0.23
N ASP A 109 9.97 -1.86 0.24
CA ASP A 109 11.34 -1.64 -0.27
C ASP A 109 11.53 -2.18 -1.69
N TRP A 110 11.19 -3.45 -1.94
CA TRP A 110 11.41 -4.04 -3.26
C TRP A 110 10.53 -3.40 -4.33
N VAL A 111 9.25 -3.16 -4.03
CA VAL A 111 8.34 -2.47 -4.97
C VAL A 111 8.85 -1.08 -5.30
N ALA A 112 9.29 -0.31 -4.31
CA ALA A 112 9.83 1.03 -4.51
C ALA A 112 11.14 1.01 -5.33
N ARG A 113 12.02 0.02 -5.10
CA ARG A 113 13.26 -0.18 -5.89
C ARG A 113 12.96 -0.52 -7.33
N GLU A 114 12.02 -1.44 -7.57
CA GLU A 114 11.60 -1.83 -8.92
C GLU A 114 11.00 -0.66 -9.70
N LEU A 115 10.16 0.15 -9.06
CA LEU A 115 9.60 1.37 -9.65
C LEU A 115 10.70 2.40 -9.94
N ALA A 116 11.59 2.64 -8.98
CA ALA A 116 12.70 3.59 -9.15
C ALA A 116 13.64 3.17 -10.28
N ALA A 117 13.94 1.86 -10.43
CA ALA A 117 14.73 1.33 -11.54
C ALA A 117 14.07 1.56 -12.92
N ARG A 118 12.74 1.67 -12.96
CA ARG A 118 11.95 2.02 -14.16
C ARG A 118 11.78 3.53 -14.37
N GLY A 119 12.47 4.35 -13.56
CA GLY A 119 12.41 5.81 -13.65
C GLY A 119 11.22 6.45 -12.92
N VAL A 120 10.50 5.72 -12.08
CA VAL A 120 9.47 6.27 -11.18
C VAL A 120 10.09 6.54 -9.82
N PRO A 121 10.44 7.79 -9.45
CA PRO A 121 10.91 8.10 -8.11
C PRO A 121 9.80 7.81 -7.08
N VAL A 122 10.16 7.23 -5.93
CA VAL A 122 9.19 6.81 -4.90
C VAL A 122 9.58 7.39 -3.54
N VAL A 123 8.58 7.75 -2.73
CA VAL A 123 8.73 7.88 -1.28
C VAL A 123 7.79 6.87 -0.61
N ALA A 124 8.36 5.86 0.06
CA ALA A 124 7.60 4.95 0.90
C ALA A 124 7.35 5.58 2.27
N VAL A 125 6.17 5.30 2.84
CA VAL A 125 5.71 5.87 4.13
C VAL A 125 5.44 4.74 5.11
N ASP A 126 5.96 4.88 6.34
CA ASP A 126 5.70 3.98 7.46
C ASP A 126 4.74 4.65 8.46
N TYR A 127 3.47 4.36 8.35
CA TYR A 127 2.41 4.91 9.20
C TYR A 127 2.31 4.19 10.54
N ALA A 128 1.77 4.85 11.57
CA ALA A 128 1.51 4.26 12.87
C ALA A 128 0.57 3.05 12.78
N LYS A 129 0.95 1.96 13.41
CA LYS A 129 0.16 0.72 13.41
C LYS A 129 -0.95 0.81 14.46
N CYS A 130 -2.10 0.21 14.14
CA CYS A 130 -3.25 0.12 15.04
C CYS A 130 -3.02 -0.93 16.13
N LEU A 131 -2.09 -0.63 17.03
CA LEU A 131 -1.73 -1.47 18.18
C LEU A 131 -2.16 -0.78 19.48
N GLY A 132 -2.64 -1.56 20.46
CA GLY A 132 -3.16 -0.99 21.70
C GLY A 132 -4.37 -0.09 21.45
N ASP A 133 -4.25 1.17 21.88
CA ASP A 133 -5.33 2.17 21.75
C ASP A 133 -5.22 3.02 20.48
N VAL A 134 -4.36 2.61 19.52
CA VAL A 134 -4.19 3.32 18.25
C VAL A 134 -5.21 2.80 17.23
N HIS A 135 -6.06 3.70 16.76
CA HIS A 135 -7.12 3.44 15.78
C HIS A 135 -7.18 4.58 14.75
N TYR A 136 -8.08 4.51 13.79
CA TYR A 136 -8.45 5.66 12.96
C TYR A 136 -8.84 6.87 13.85
N PRO A 137 -8.36 8.11 13.53
CA PRO A 137 -7.70 8.51 12.28
C PRO A 137 -6.15 8.46 12.31
N VAL A 138 -5.49 7.95 13.35
CA VAL A 138 -4.03 8.08 13.55
C VAL A 138 -3.21 7.66 12.32
N PRO A 139 -3.32 6.44 11.75
CA PRO A 139 -2.56 6.08 10.56
C PRO A 139 -2.91 6.92 9.33
N SER A 140 -4.16 7.38 9.21
CA SER A 140 -4.59 8.26 8.12
C SER A 140 -3.99 9.67 8.24
N ASP A 141 -3.82 10.18 9.46
CA ASP A 141 -3.16 11.45 9.73
C ASP A 141 -1.67 11.40 9.38
N ASP A 142 -1.01 10.26 9.64
CA ASP A 142 0.39 10.05 9.28
C ASP A 142 0.58 10.05 7.76
N VAL A 143 -0.28 9.36 7.01
CA VAL A 143 -0.25 9.38 5.55
C VAL A 143 -0.43 10.78 4.99
N LEU A 144 -1.38 11.57 5.52
CA LEU A 144 -1.57 12.96 5.11
C LEU A 144 -0.40 13.86 5.48
N THR A 145 0.20 13.61 6.65
CA THR A 145 1.39 14.34 7.10
C THR A 145 2.57 14.10 6.15
N ALA A 146 2.84 12.83 5.83
CA ALA A 146 3.88 12.45 4.87
C ALA A 146 3.60 13.01 3.47
N TRP A 147 2.36 12.88 2.97
CA TRP A 147 1.93 13.44 1.69
C TRP A 147 2.22 14.94 1.59
N ARG A 148 1.76 15.73 2.57
CA ARG A 148 1.96 17.17 2.58
C ARG A 148 3.44 17.57 2.67
N HIS A 149 4.23 16.79 3.41
CA HIS A 149 5.69 17.00 3.49
C HIS A 149 6.37 16.73 2.15
N VAL A 150 6.14 15.54 1.58
CA VAL A 150 6.74 15.13 0.31
C VAL A 150 6.30 16.07 -0.82
N ARG A 151 5.03 16.51 -0.84
CA ARG A 151 4.56 17.45 -1.84
C ARG A 151 5.28 18.79 -1.80
N ARG A 152 5.62 19.31 -0.60
CA ARG A 152 6.42 20.55 -0.46
C ARG A 152 7.88 20.39 -0.86
N ALA A 153 8.42 19.19 -0.70
CA ALA A 153 9.83 18.87 -0.94
C ALA A 153 10.08 18.03 -2.20
N SER A 154 9.08 17.88 -3.07
CA SER A 154 9.09 16.90 -4.18
C SER A 154 10.23 17.14 -5.18
N GLU A 155 10.55 18.38 -5.50
CA GLU A 155 11.66 18.72 -6.40
C GLU A 155 13.01 18.31 -5.78
N ASP A 156 13.24 18.59 -4.51
CA ASP A 156 14.48 18.26 -3.81
C ASP A 156 14.60 16.74 -3.59
N MET A 157 13.52 16.11 -3.12
CA MET A 157 13.52 14.68 -2.77
C MET A 157 13.48 13.79 -4.02
N LEU A 158 12.66 14.11 -5.01
CA LEU A 158 12.30 13.23 -6.11
C LEU A 158 12.67 13.78 -7.50
N GLY A 159 13.03 15.06 -7.61
CA GLY A 159 13.37 15.71 -8.87
C GLY A 159 12.15 15.96 -9.78
N VAL A 160 10.94 15.99 -9.20
CA VAL A 160 9.69 16.26 -9.93
C VAL A 160 8.89 17.36 -9.25
N PRO A 161 8.18 18.20 -10.02
CA PRO A 161 7.32 19.23 -9.43
C PRO A 161 6.10 18.60 -8.72
N PRO A 162 5.53 19.27 -7.72
CA PRO A 162 4.44 18.73 -6.89
C PRO A 162 3.16 18.36 -7.68
N GLU A 163 2.95 18.94 -8.85
CA GLU A 163 1.84 18.64 -9.76
C GLU A 163 1.99 17.29 -10.47
N ARG A 164 3.17 16.68 -10.40
CA ARG A 164 3.47 15.34 -10.93
C ARG A 164 3.57 14.26 -9.85
N LEU A 165 3.16 14.59 -8.62
CA LEU A 165 3.21 13.64 -7.53
C LEU A 165 1.90 12.84 -7.45
N ALA A 166 1.98 11.53 -7.61
CA ALA A 166 0.90 10.58 -7.40
C ALA A 166 0.93 10.04 -5.96
N LEU A 167 -0.20 9.54 -5.48
CA LEU A 167 -0.35 8.85 -4.21
C LEU A 167 -0.79 7.42 -4.49
N GLY A 168 -0.33 6.45 -3.69
CA GLY A 168 -0.78 5.09 -3.88
C GLY A 168 -0.44 4.18 -2.71
N GLY A 169 -1.04 3.00 -2.69
CA GLY A 169 -0.80 2.02 -1.66
C GLY A 169 -1.41 0.66 -1.95
N ALA A 170 -0.99 -0.32 -1.15
CA ALA A 170 -1.45 -1.69 -1.24
C ALA A 170 -2.30 -2.08 -0.03
N SER A 171 -3.36 -2.87 -0.23
CA SER A 171 -4.19 -3.43 0.83
C SER A 171 -4.69 -2.36 1.82
N ALA A 172 -4.29 -2.42 3.09
CA ALA A 172 -4.55 -1.39 4.11
C ALA A 172 -3.98 -0.01 3.70
N GLY A 173 -2.78 0.03 3.09
CA GLY A 173 -2.21 1.26 2.53
C GLY A 173 -3.06 1.83 1.40
N GLY A 174 -3.71 0.98 0.60
CA GLY A 174 -4.69 1.40 -0.40
C GLY A 174 -5.91 2.07 0.22
N ALA A 175 -6.42 1.56 1.35
CA ALA A 175 -7.49 2.21 2.12
C ALA A 175 -7.06 3.60 2.62
N LEU A 176 -5.87 3.67 3.24
CA LEU A 176 -5.34 4.93 3.79
C LEU A 176 -5.13 5.99 2.71
N THR A 177 -4.63 5.60 1.55
CA THR A 177 -4.38 6.55 0.45
C THR A 177 -5.66 6.99 -0.25
N ALA A 178 -6.63 6.10 -0.46
CA ALA A 178 -7.93 6.45 -1.01
C ALA A 178 -8.71 7.39 -0.05
N GLY A 179 -8.69 7.08 1.27
CA GLY A 179 -9.26 7.95 2.29
C GLY A 179 -8.53 9.31 2.39
N ALA A 180 -7.20 9.33 2.22
CA ALA A 180 -6.44 10.58 2.18
C ALA A 180 -6.87 11.47 1.01
N VAL A 181 -7.14 10.91 -0.17
CA VAL A 181 -7.68 11.67 -1.32
C VAL A 181 -9.04 12.29 -0.98
N ALA A 182 -9.97 11.53 -0.38
CA ALA A 182 -11.26 12.06 0.06
C ALA A 182 -11.09 13.23 1.05
N ARG A 183 -10.18 13.10 2.02
CA ARG A 183 -9.89 14.16 3.00
C ARG A 183 -9.28 15.41 2.36
N LEU A 184 -8.36 15.26 1.40
CA LEU A 184 -7.78 16.37 0.66
C LEU A 184 -8.84 17.12 -0.16
N ARG A 185 -9.70 16.38 -0.88
CA ARG A 185 -10.80 16.90 -1.64
C ARG A 185 -11.74 17.76 -0.77
N ASP A 186 -12.21 17.19 0.33
CA ASP A 186 -13.17 17.83 1.22
C ASP A 186 -12.57 19.03 1.96
N ALA A 187 -11.24 19.06 2.11
CA ALA A 187 -10.50 20.21 2.64
C ALA A 187 -10.17 21.26 1.56
N GLY A 188 -10.48 21.03 0.29
CA GLY A 188 -10.12 21.92 -0.82
C GLY A 188 -8.60 22.02 -1.05
N GLU A 189 -7.84 21.00 -0.63
CA GLU A 189 -6.40 20.92 -0.84
C GLU A 189 -6.07 20.34 -2.23
N PRO A 190 -4.89 20.66 -2.79
CA PRO A 190 -4.48 20.09 -4.07
C PRO A 190 -4.42 18.56 -4.04
N LEU A 191 -5.11 17.93 -4.98
CA LEU A 191 -5.15 16.49 -5.13
C LEU A 191 -3.86 15.93 -5.77
N PRO A 192 -3.57 14.63 -5.59
CA PRO A 192 -2.50 13.94 -6.31
C PRO A 192 -2.73 13.98 -7.83
N ALA A 193 -1.65 13.93 -8.61
CA ALA A 193 -1.70 13.79 -10.06
C ALA A 193 -2.28 12.44 -10.55
N GLY A 194 -2.47 11.51 -9.63
CA GLY A 194 -3.09 10.22 -9.83
C GLY A 194 -3.10 9.40 -8.56
N LEU A 195 -3.96 8.38 -8.51
CA LEU A 195 -4.09 7.44 -7.40
C LEU A 195 -3.80 6.02 -7.89
N VAL A 196 -2.92 5.29 -7.20
CA VAL A 196 -2.60 3.89 -7.49
C VAL A 196 -3.02 3.01 -6.32
N LEU A 197 -3.94 2.10 -6.55
CA LEU A 197 -4.46 1.18 -5.54
C LEU A 197 -4.19 -0.26 -5.95
N VAL A 198 -3.44 -1.00 -5.14
CA VAL A 198 -3.15 -2.41 -5.39
C VAL A 198 -3.87 -3.27 -4.36
N TYR A 199 -4.76 -4.12 -4.82
CA TYR A 199 -5.69 -4.95 -4.01
C TYR A 199 -6.26 -4.23 -2.77
N PRO A 200 -6.91 -3.05 -2.95
CA PRO A 200 -7.19 -2.16 -1.84
C PRO A 200 -8.35 -2.64 -0.97
N LEU A 201 -8.26 -2.34 0.33
CA LEU A 201 -9.34 -2.52 1.30
C LEU A 201 -10.15 -1.23 1.41
N VAL A 202 -11.02 -0.91 0.44
CA VAL A 202 -11.75 0.36 0.41
C VAL A 202 -13.18 0.30 0.96
N HIS A 203 -13.68 -0.90 1.26
CA HIS A 203 -14.98 -1.08 1.93
C HIS A 203 -14.76 -1.87 3.24
N PRO A 204 -15.45 -1.52 4.35
CA PRO A 204 -15.28 -2.22 5.61
C PRO A 204 -15.75 -3.68 5.57
N ASN A 205 -16.72 -3.99 4.72
CA ASN A 205 -17.28 -5.33 4.50
C ASN A 205 -16.56 -6.13 3.40
N GLY A 206 -15.42 -5.69 2.90
CA GLY A 206 -14.46 -6.26 1.93
C GLY A 206 -14.93 -7.42 1.04
N PRO A 207 -15.08 -8.63 1.56
CA PRO A 207 -15.48 -9.79 0.78
C PRO A 207 -16.84 -9.65 0.10
N ALA A 208 -16.97 -10.30 -1.03
CA ALA A 208 -18.11 -10.22 -1.93
C ALA A 208 -19.46 -10.43 -1.24
N GLY A 209 -20.37 -9.49 -1.47
CA GLY A 209 -21.81 -9.67 -1.24
C GLY A 209 -22.28 -9.66 0.21
N SER A 210 -21.42 -9.30 1.15
CA SER A 210 -21.82 -9.10 2.54
C SER A 210 -21.98 -7.61 2.84
N ASP A 211 -23.17 -7.20 3.28
CA ASP A 211 -23.41 -5.86 3.82
C ASP A 211 -22.98 -5.76 5.30
N VAL A 212 -22.45 -6.84 5.86
CA VAL A 212 -22.12 -6.95 7.28
C VAL A 212 -20.66 -7.34 7.45
N VAL A 213 -19.94 -6.59 8.28
CA VAL A 213 -18.60 -6.96 8.75
C VAL A 213 -18.73 -8.14 9.72
N ASP A 214 -18.23 -9.30 9.34
CA ASP A 214 -18.19 -10.49 10.20
C ASP A 214 -17.05 -10.35 11.24
N PRO A 215 -17.37 -10.15 12.54
CA PRO A 215 -16.37 -9.97 13.57
C PRO A 215 -15.57 -11.26 13.89
N ALA A 216 -16.00 -12.41 13.36
CA ALA A 216 -15.27 -13.66 13.53
C ALA A 216 -14.21 -13.89 12.46
N SER A 217 -14.30 -13.22 11.30
CA SER A 217 -13.32 -13.32 10.25
C SER A 217 -12.06 -12.50 10.57
N THR A 218 -10.91 -12.91 10.04
CA THR A 218 -9.65 -12.14 10.14
C THR A 218 -9.83 -10.73 9.57
N HIS A 219 -10.45 -10.61 8.40
CA HIS A 219 -10.77 -9.31 7.79
C HIS A 219 -11.61 -8.43 8.71
N GLY A 220 -12.72 -8.96 9.24
CA GLY A 220 -13.60 -8.20 10.12
C GLY A 220 -12.93 -7.75 11.42
N GLN A 221 -12.05 -8.58 12.00
CA GLN A 221 -11.29 -8.20 13.19
C GLN A 221 -10.28 -7.08 12.89
N LEU A 222 -9.58 -7.11 11.75
CA LEU A 222 -8.66 -6.05 11.32
C LEU A 222 -9.39 -4.72 11.08
N VAL A 223 -10.53 -4.77 10.39
CA VAL A 223 -11.36 -3.60 10.10
C VAL A 223 -11.95 -2.98 11.37
N LEU A 224 -12.45 -3.82 12.29
CA LEU A 224 -12.94 -3.36 13.60
C LEU A 224 -11.82 -2.71 14.43
N ASN A 225 -10.64 -3.31 14.43
CA ASN A 225 -9.47 -2.76 15.12
C ASN A 225 -9.04 -1.43 14.51
N PHE A 226 -8.95 -1.32 13.17
CA PHE A 226 -8.62 -0.05 12.50
C PHE A 226 -9.65 1.03 12.82
N ALA A 227 -10.93 0.73 12.70
CA ALA A 227 -12.00 1.70 12.91
C ALA A 227 -12.14 2.16 14.36
N GLY A 228 -11.84 1.30 15.34
CA GLY A 228 -12.08 1.55 16.77
C GLY A 228 -13.57 1.50 17.14
N THR A 229 -14.44 2.07 16.31
CA THR A 229 -15.89 2.03 16.48
C THR A 229 -16.61 1.74 15.16
N ARG A 230 -17.86 1.25 15.22
CA ARG A 230 -18.63 0.89 14.02
C ARG A 230 -19.13 2.11 13.23
N GLU A 231 -19.24 3.26 13.85
CA GLU A 231 -19.65 4.52 13.22
C GLU A 231 -18.67 4.91 12.09
N VAL A 232 -17.39 4.57 12.25
CA VAL A 232 -16.34 4.81 11.25
C VAL A 232 -16.56 4.03 9.94
N PHE A 233 -17.38 2.96 9.95
CA PHE A 233 -17.68 2.19 8.74
C PHE A 233 -18.44 2.98 7.67
N ALA A 234 -19.12 4.04 8.06
CA ALA A 234 -19.82 4.93 7.15
C ALA A 234 -19.00 6.18 6.76
N ASP A 235 -17.76 6.29 7.24
CA ASP A 235 -16.89 7.43 6.97
C ASP A 235 -16.06 7.19 5.69
N PRO A 236 -16.28 7.94 4.58
CA PRO A 236 -15.51 7.82 3.35
C PRO A 236 -14.03 8.22 3.51
N HIS A 237 -13.68 8.94 4.57
CA HIS A 237 -12.29 9.24 4.91
C HIS A 237 -11.52 8.03 5.48
N ALA A 238 -12.25 7.06 6.04
CA ALA A 238 -11.67 5.80 6.51
C ALA A 238 -11.79 4.69 5.45
N PHE A 239 -12.95 4.62 4.78
CA PHE A 239 -13.29 3.63 3.78
C PHE A 239 -13.86 4.31 2.53
N ALA A 240 -12.98 4.66 1.60
CA ALA A 240 -13.34 5.47 0.43
C ALA A 240 -14.47 4.88 -0.44
N GLY A 241 -14.63 3.56 -0.42
CA GLY A 241 -15.66 2.84 -1.17
C GLY A 241 -17.09 3.05 -0.66
N VAL A 242 -17.30 3.64 0.51
CA VAL A 242 -18.64 4.01 0.99
C VAL A 242 -19.05 5.43 0.56
N GLY A 243 -18.12 6.18 -0.04
CA GLY A 243 -18.38 7.50 -0.64
C GLY A 243 -18.90 7.39 -2.07
N ASP A 244 -19.15 8.54 -2.66
CA ASP A 244 -19.73 8.69 -4.02
C ASP A 244 -18.67 8.78 -5.14
N GLY A 245 -17.36 8.76 -4.82
CA GLY A 245 -16.26 8.75 -5.78
C GLY A 245 -16.04 10.04 -6.56
N HIS A 246 -16.81 11.12 -6.32
CA HIS A 246 -16.66 12.35 -7.08
C HIS A 246 -15.32 13.05 -6.82
N GLU A 247 -14.82 13.76 -7.84
CA GLU A 247 -13.58 14.53 -7.77
C GLU A 247 -12.33 13.76 -7.30
N TYR A 248 -12.27 12.44 -7.54
CA TYR A 248 -11.02 11.69 -7.42
C TYR A 248 -10.10 11.99 -8.62
N PRO A 249 -8.76 11.96 -8.44
CA PRO A 249 -7.84 12.06 -9.56
C PRO A 249 -7.94 10.80 -10.45
N PRO A 250 -7.35 10.82 -11.66
CA PRO A 250 -7.19 9.60 -12.45
C PRO A 250 -6.67 8.46 -11.58
N THR A 251 -7.30 7.29 -11.64
CA THR A 251 -7.05 6.21 -10.69
C THR A 251 -6.76 4.89 -11.41
N LEU A 252 -5.66 4.22 -11.03
CA LEU A 252 -5.38 2.83 -11.38
C LEU A 252 -5.73 1.95 -10.18
N ILE A 253 -6.58 0.94 -10.41
CA ILE A 253 -6.91 -0.08 -9.41
C ILE A 253 -6.45 -1.43 -9.95
N VAL A 254 -5.53 -2.09 -9.24
CA VAL A 254 -5.10 -3.45 -9.51
C VAL A 254 -5.80 -4.40 -8.55
N VAL A 255 -6.50 -5.40 -9.08
CA VAL A 255 -7.14 -6.46 -8.28
C VAL A 255 -6.55 -7.81 -8.63
N CYS A 256 -6.51 -8.73 -7.67
CA CYS A 256 -5.99 -10.08 -7.86
C CYS A 256 -7.12 -11.07 -8.12
N GLU A 257 -6.90 -12.02 -9.04
CA GLU A 257 -7.92 -12.99 -9.40
C GLU A 257 -8.40 -13.84 -8.20
N ARG A 258 -7.47 -14.20 -7.30
CA ARG A 258 -7.73 -15.07 -6.14
C ARG A 258 -7.65 -14.28 -4.83
N ASP A 259 -8.36 -13.16 -4.74
CA ASP A 259 -8.35 -12.27 -3.59
C ASP A 259 -9.77 -12.01 -3.09
N GLU A 260 -9.99 -12.17 -1.80
CA GLU A 260 -11.28 -11.88 -1.16
C GLU A 260 -11.65 -10.38 -1.24
N LEU A 261 -10.65 -9.48 -1.34
CA LEU A 261 -10.87 -8.04 -1.49
C LEU A 261 -11.16 -7.60 -2.94
N ARG A 262 -11.01 -8.51 -3.93
CA ARG A 262 -11.26 -8.20 -5.33
C ARG A 262 -12.60 -7.51 -5.58
N PRO A 263 -13.75 -7.99 -5.05
CA PRO A 263 -15.04 -7.33 -5.27
C PRO A 263 -15.12 -5.92 -4.71
N SER A 264 -14.36 -5.62 -3.64
CA SER A 264 -14.25 -4.26 -3.10
C SER A 264 -13.54 -3.32 -4.06
N GLY A 265 -12.44 -3.76 -4.68
CA GLY A 265 -11.72 -2.99 -5.69
C GLY A 265 -12.52 -2.78 -6.97
N GLU A 266 -13.22 -3.84 -7.46
CA GLU A 266 -14.08 -3.77 -8.65
C GLU A 266 -15.23 -2.79 -8.44
N ARG A 267 -15.95 -2.86 -7.32
CA ARG A 267 -17.05 -1.94 -6.98
C ARG A 267 -16.56 -0.49 -6.86
N PHE A 268 -15.39 -0.27 -6.28
CA PHE A 268 -14.85 1.09 -6.19
C PHE A 268 -14.48 1.67 -7.57
N ALA A 269 -13.95 0.84 -8.49
CA ALA A 269 -13.70 1.24 -9.86
C ALA A 269 -15.00 1.63 -10.59
N GLU A 270 -16.09 0.88 -10.37
CA GLU A 270 -17.43 1.23 -10.88
C GLU A 270 -17.90 2.57 -10.32
N THR A 271 -17.83 2.77 -9.00
CA THR A 271 -18.21 4.03 -8.33
C THR A 271 -17.44 5.22 -8.90
N LEU A 272 -16.12 5.10 -9.07
CA LEU A 272 -15.29 6.17 -9.66
C LEU A 272 -15.70 6.47 -11.11
N THR A 273 -15.93 5.41 -11.91
CA THR A 273 -16.35 5.55 -13.31
C THR A 273 -17.71 6.23 -13.43
N GLU A 274 -18.67 5.85 -12.59
CA GLU A 274 -20.01 6.47 -12.53
C GLU A 274 -19.94 7.94 -12.11
N ALA A 275 -18.96 8.30 -11.27
CA ALA A 275 -18.67 9.68 -10.89
C ALA A 275 -17.89 10.48 -11.98
N GLY A 276 -17.56 9.86 -13.13
CA GLY A 276 -16.86 10.52 -14.23
C GLY A 276 -15.34 10.59 -14.07
N VAL A 277 -14.77 9.82 -13.14
CA VAL A 277 -13.31 9.72 -12.95
C VAL A 277 -12.71 8.80 -13.99
N ASP A 278 -11.52 9.13 -14.52
CA ASP A 278 -10.72 8.24 -15.36
C ASP A 278 -10.13 7.10 -14.49
N ALA A 279 -10.93 6.05 -14.33
CA ALA A 279 -10.59 4.87 -13.52
C ALA A 279 -10.23 3.68 -14.41
N VAL A 280 -9.02 3.14 -14.21
CA VAL A 280 -8.53 1.94 -14.91
C VAL A 280 -8.52 0.77 -13.93
N LEU A 281 -9.29 -0.28 -14.22
CA LEU A 281 -9.25 -1.53 -13.49
C LEU A 281 -8.33 -2.53 -14.20
N HIS A 282 -7.32 -3.03 -13.49
CA HIS A 282 -6.41 -4.07 -13.95
C HIS A 282 -6.60 -5.34 -13.11
N LEU A 283 -6.94 -6.45 -13.75
CA LEU A 283 -6.99 -7.76 -13.10
C LEU A 283 -5.65 -8.48 -13.28
N GLU A 284 -4.97 -8.84 -12.19
CA GLU A 284 -3.76 -9.66 -12.23
C GLU A 284 -4.15 -11.15 -12.17
N PRO A 285 -3.98 -11.91 -13.29
CA PRO A 285 -4.42 -13.31 -13.36
C PRO A 285 -3.58 -14.22 -12.46
N GLY A 286 -4.23 -15.14 -11.78
CA GLY A 286 -3.61 -16.15 -10.92
C GLY A 286 -3.03 -15.59 -9.62
N ALA A 287 -3.01 -14.27 -9.42
CA ALA A 287 -2.47 -13.65 -8.21
C ALA A 287 -3.41 -13.82 -7.02
N ALA A 288 -2.82 -13.95 -5.85
CA ALA A 288 -3.49 -13.86 -4.55
C ALA A 288 -3.21 -12.50 -3.91
N HIS A 289 -3.93 -12.20 -2.81
CA HIS A 289 -3.66 -11.02 -2.00
C HIS A 289 -2.19 -10.96 -1.55
N GLY A 290 -1.57 -9.79 -1.61
CA GLY A 290 -0.19 -9.60 -1.15
C GLY A 290 0.89 -10.12 -2.12
N HIS A 291 0.56 -10.50 -3.37
CA HIS A 291 1.53 -11.09 -4.32
C HIS A 291 2.76 -10.20 -4.57
N ILE A 292 2.66 -8.88 -4.45
CA ILE A 292 3.82 -7.98 -4.61
C ILE A 292 4.80 -8.02 -3.41
N ASN A 293 4.51 -8.80 -2.37
CA ASN A 293 5.47 -9.14 -1.32
C ASN A 293 6.47 -10.24 -1.72
N GLU A 294 6.33 -10.80 -2.94
CA GLU A 294 7.17 -11.92 -3.39
C GLU A 294 8.16 -11.45 -4.47
N PRO A 295 9.40 -11.04 -4.09
CA PRO A 295 10.39 -10.57 -5.02
C PRO A 295 10.68 -11.56 -6.15
N GLY A 296 10.45 -11.12 -7.39
CA GLY A 296 10.66 -11.92 -8.60
C GLY A 296 9.51 -12.84 -8.98
N ASP A 297 8.39 -12.82 -8.25
CA ASP A 297 7.15 -13.43 -8.75
C ASP A 297 6.70 -12.76 -10.06
N ALA A 298 6.27 -13.57 -11.03
CA ALA A 298 5.91 -13.05 -12.34
C ALA A 298 4.66 -12.15 -12.30
N GLY A 299 3.69 -12.44 -11.43
CA GLY A 299 2.51 -11.59 -11.22
C GLY A 299 2.88 -10.27 -10.56
N ALA A 300 3.78 -10.33 -9.56
CA ALA A 300 4.29 -9.13 -8.90
C ALA A 300 5.01 -8.20 -9.89
N LEU A 301 5.87 -8.75 -10.73
CA LEU A 301 6.58 -7.97 -11.76
C LEU A 301 5.63 -7.36 -12.79
N ARG A 302 4.57 -8.09 -13.24
CA ARG A 302 3.57 -7.52 -14.15
C ARG A 302 2.76 -6.42 -13.48
N THR A 303 2.39 -6.55 -12.23
CA THR A 303 1.72 -5.50 -11.46
C THR A 303 2.59 -4.25 -11.37
N ILE A 304 3.86 -4.40 -11.01
CA ILE A 304 4.81 -3.27 -10.92
C ILE A 304 5.01 -2.61 -12.29
N GLU A 305 5.12 -3.39 -13.36
CA GLU A 305 5.22 -2.86 -14.74
C GLU A 305 3.97 -2.06 -15.12
N ALA A 306 2.77 -2.61 -14.87
CA ALA A 306 1.51 -1.91 -15.13
C ALA A 306 1.41 -0.57 -14.37
N VAL A 307 1.86 -0.54 -13.11
CA VAL A 307 1.94 0.69 -12.30
C VAL A 307 2.93 1.67 -12.90
N ALA A 308 4.14 1.21 -13.28
CA ALA A 308 5.16 2.07 -13.87
C ALA A 308 4.72 2.66 -15.22
N GLU A 309 4.13 1.84 -16.10
CA GLU A 309 3.57 2.28 -17.37
C GLU A 309 2.44 3.30 -17.19
N TRP A 310 1.55 3.07 -16.21
CA TRP A 310 0.45 3.99 -15.96
C TRP A 310 0.95 5.34 -15.43
N LEU A 311 1.93 5.34 -14.53
CA LEU A 311 2.56 6.56 -14.01
C LEU A 311 3.39 7.30 -15.07
N GLY A 312 3.91 6.59 -16.06
CA GLY A 312 4.65 7.15 -17.21
C GLY A 312 3.78 7.82 -18.27
N ARG A 313 2.46 7.64 -18.24
CA ARG A 313 1.56 8.26 -19.23
C ARG A 313 1.44 9.76 -19.00
N ASP A 314 1.53 10.54 -20.09
CA ASP A 314 1.13 11.95 -20.06
C ASP A 314 -0.39 12.04 -19.85
N ILE A 315 -0.82 12.56 -18.70
CA ILE A 315 -2.22 12.94 -18.54
C ILE A 315 -2.42 14.21 -19.35
N ARG A 316 -3.07 14.10 -20.49
CA ARG A 316 -3.62 15.26 -21.16
C ARG A 316 -4.78 15.73 -20.30
N HIS A 317 -4.65 16.91 -19.71
CA HIS A 317 -5.80 17.59 -19.13
C HIS A 317 -6.85 17.70 -20.24
N HIS A 318 -7.96 17.03 -20.11
CA HIS A 318 -9.16 17.36 -20.88
C HIS A 318 -9.62 18.72 -20.37
N GLU A 319 -9.28 19.79 -21.16
CA GLU A 319 -9.85 21.11 -21.02
C GLU A 319 -11.34 21.09 -21.34
#